data_8357ec706b639f65a53cf7ed995965ea
#
_entry.id   8357ec706b639f65a53cf7ed995965ea
#
_cell.length_a   1.000
_cell.length_b   1.000
_cell.length_c   1.000
_cell.angle_alpha   90.00
_cell.angle_beta   90.00
_cell.angle_gamma   90.00
#
_symmetry.space_group_name_H-M   'P 1'
#
loop_
_entity.id
_entity.type
_entity.pdbx_description
1 polymer ?
#
loop_
_entity_poly.entity_id
_entity_poly.type
_entity_poly.pdbx_seq_one_letter_code
_entity_poly.pdbx_strand_id
1 'polypeptide(L)'
;MRATGGSAHGTYKNITSEKYEIISQNKRIKQISYSIFLAFAENDELKKHDSEITYVNSSEEAEARFSLPTEGRLPEKSNEIATDTIVLDLLGVPARLGENVEIIYSIGDNIHTDTFTLVGFWEGDSVAPTSQIFISKDYLNQALIGSGGYDENAGKINADVFFKNSIGIKSKMQKVLDECGYGKDEIEFGVNQAYVGNFESFDVKTMVVAVAAMFLIMLCGYLMISNVFYISITKDIRYYGLLKSIGTTSKQIKSIIHSYGAYICLIGVPLGLIAGYAVSKGLIPSLLNILSFDSFDIAFNPVIFIISAVFAVMTVFISSSKATRRASKISPIEAVKI
;
A
#
# COMPACT_ATOMS: atom_id res chain seq x y z
N MET A 1 -12.44 6.65 -16.59
CA MET A 1 -11.03 6.95 -16.23
C MET A 1 -10.47 5.68 -15.61
N ARG A 2 -9.59 4.98 -16.30
CA ARG A 2 -9.07 3.68 -15.84
C ARG A 2 -8.22 3.90 -14.60
N ALA A 3 -8.57 3.27 -13.49
CA ALA A 3 -7.74 3.33 -12.28
C ALA A 3 -6.42 2.57 -12.52
N THR A 4 -5.33 3.06 -11.97
CA THR A 4 -4.08 2.31 -11.91
C THR A 4 -4.27 1.24 -10.82
N GLY A 5 -4.51 0.01 -11.26
CA GLY A 5 -4.77 -1.14 -10.39
C GLY A 5 -3.59 -2.09 -10.30
N GLY A 6 -3.77 -3.19 -9.55
CA GLY A 6 -2.76 -4.23 -9.41
C GLY A 6 -1.58 -3.83 -8.52
N SER A 7 -0.43 -4.47 -8.76
CA SER A 7 0.80 -4.28 -8.00
C SER A 7 1.78 -3.27 -8.62
N ALA A 8 1.48 -2.71 -9.80
CA ALA A 8 2.34 -1.70 -10.43
C ALA A 8 2.40 -0.41 -9.60
N HIS A 9 3.54 0.28 -9.61
CA HIS A 9 3.70 1.57 -8.93
C HIS A 9 2.93 2.69 -9.62
N GLY A 10 2.83 2.65 -10.95
CA GLY A 10 2.08 3.60 -11.75
C GLY A 10 1.98 3.14 -13.20
N THR A 11 1.11 3.82 -13.97
CA THR A 11 0.81 3.48 -15.36
C THR A 11 0.90 4.72 -16.23
N TYR A 12 1.71 4.70 -17.30
CA TYR A 12 1.63 5.68 -18.38
C TYR A 12 0.51 5.26 -19.31
N LYS A 13 -0.45 6.15 -19.55
CA LYS A 13 -1.71 5.83 -20.22
C LYS A 13 -1.71 6.27 -21.68
N ASN A 14 -2.36 5.48 -22.52
CA ASN A 14 -2.66 5.81 -23.90
C ASN A 14 -1.45 6.26 -24.73
N ILE A 15 -0.28 5.62 -24.50
CA ILE A 15 0.94 5.95 -25.23
C ILE A 15 1.05 5.17 -26.54
N THR A 16 1.83 5.69 -27.49
CA THR A 16 2.18 5.02 -28.72
C THR A 16 3.33 4.03 -28.50
N SER A 17 3.52 3.07 -29.43
CA SER A 17 4.64 2.14 -29.38
C SER A 17 6.00 2.87 -29.36
N GLU A 18 6.14 3.95 -30.13
CA GLU A 18 7.36 4.76 -30.15
C GLU A 18 7.65 5.41 -28.77
N LYS A 19 6.63 5.98 -28.12
CA LYS A 19 6.76 6.54 -26.77
C LYS A 19 7.10 5.46 -25.74
N TYR A 20 6.50 4.29 -25.87
CA TYR A 20 6.83 3.14 -25.01
C TYR A 20 8.30 2.74 -25.12
N GLU A 21 8.84 2.60 -26.35
CA GLU A 21 10.23 2.25 -26.56
C GLU A 21 11.20 3.26 -25.91
N ILE A 22 10.92 4.55 -26.03
CA ILE A 22 11.73 5.61 -25.41
C ILE A 22 11.67 5.52 -23.88
N ILE A 23 10.46 5.39 -23.31
CA ILE A 23 10.26 5.32 -21.86
C ILE A 23 10.89 4.06 -21.28
N SER A 24 10.76 2.93 -21.98
CA SER A 24 11.26 1.63 -21.51
C SER A 24 12.77 1.58 -21.29
N GLN A 25 13.53 2.42 -22.00
CA GLN A 25 14.97 2.52 -21.88
C GLN A 25 15.46 3.38 -20.71
N ASN A 26 14.54 4.03 -19.98
CA ASN A 26 14.92 4.92 -18.89
C ASN A 26 15.46 4.15 -17.67
N LYS A 27 16.67 4.50 -17.23
CA LYS A 27 17.41 3.82 -16.15
C LYS A 27 16.75 3.90 -14.77
N ARG A 28 15.78 4.77 -14.57
CA ARG A 28 15.02 4.89 -13.31
C ARG A 28 14.01 3.77 -13.14
N ILE A 29 13.51 3.25 -14.25
CA ILE A 29 12.54 2.16 -14.26
C ILE A 29 13.29 0.86 -13.94
N LYS A 30 12.76 0.09 -13.00
CA LYS A 30 13.29 -1.23 -12.65
C LYS A 30 12.71 -2.30 -13.57
N GLN A 31 11.42 -2.20 -13.86
CA GLN A 31 10.66 -3.11 -14.71
C GLN A 31 9.51 -2.32 -15.34
N ILE A 32 9.22 -2.63 -16.58
CA ILE A 32 8.10 -2.08 -17.32
C ILE A 32 7.47 -3.20 -18.15
N SER A 33 6.16 -3.24 -18.13
CA SER A 33 5.36 -4.13 -18.98
C SER A 33 4.18 -3.31 -19.52
N TYR A 34 3.42 -3.87 -20.45
CA TYR A 34 2.29 -3.12 -21.01
C TYR A 34 1.12 -4.01 -21.39
N SER A 35 -0.02 -3.38 -21.43
CA SER A 35 -1.25 -3.93 -21.96
C SER A 35 -1.85 -3.02 -23.03
N ILE A 36 -2.65 -3.62 -23.89
CA ILE A 36 -3.42 -2.90 -24.93
C ILE A 36 -4.88 -3.28 -24.76
N PHE A 37 -5.71 -2.28 -24.47
CA PHE A 37 -7.14 -2.46 -24.37
C PHE A 37 -7.75 -2.57 -25.77
N LEU A 38 -8.68 -3.52 -25.97
CA LEU A 38 -9.44 -3.64 -27.19
C LEU A 38 -10.87 -3.10 -27.02
N ALA A 39 -11.63 -3.70 -26.13
CA ALA A 39 -13.04 -3.36 -25.91
C ALA A 39 -13.52 -3.90 -24.54
N PHE A 40 -14.76 -3.60 -24.19
CA PHE A 40 -15.50 -4.31 -23.16
C PHE A 40 -16.31 -5.45 -23.77
N ALA A 41 -16.44 -6.56 -23.03
CA ALA A 41 -17.37 -7.62 -23.42
C ALA A 41 -18.81 -7.14 -23.19
N GLU A 42 -19.69 -7.38 -24.20
CA GLU A 42 -21.07 -6.91 -24.22
C GLU A 42 -22.09 -8.03 -24.20
N ASN A 43 -21.66 -9.25 -23.83
CA ASN A 43 -22.56 -10.36 -23.61
C ASN A 43 -23.65 -9.98 -22.59
N ASP A 44 -24.89 -10.39 -22.80
CA ASP A 44 -26.01 -10.04 -21.92
C ASP A 44 -25.76 -10.46 -20.45
N GLU A 45 -25.08 -11.57 -20.25
CA GLU A 45 -24.70 -12.13 -18.98
C GLU A 45 -23.63 -11.31 -18.24
N LEU A 46 -22.78 -10.58 -18.98
CA LEU A 46 -21.70 -9.75 -18.46
C LEU A 46 -22.10 -8.30 -18.21
N LYS A 47 -23.31 -7.86 -18.55
CA LYS A 47 -23.78 -6.47 -18.42
C LYS A 47 -23.71 -5.89 -17.00
N LYS A 48 -23.66 -6.72 -15.98
CA LYS A 48 -23.58 -6.30 -14.58
C LYS A 48 -22.16 -6.38 -14.01
N HIS A 49 -21.23 -6.92 -14.78
CA HIS A 49 -19.85 -7.12 -14.38
C HIS A 49 -18.92 -6.77 -15.55
N ASP A 50 -18.38 -5.57 -15.53
CA ASP A 50 -17.53 -5.08 -16.60
C ASP A 50 -16.37 -6.06 -16.84
N SER A 51 -16.16 -6.47 -18.09
CA SER A 51 -15.13 -7.42 -18.48
C SER A 51 -14.30 -6.82 -19.62
N GLU A 52 -13.03 -6.51 -19.34
CA GLU A 52 -12.14 -5.87 -20.31
C GLU A 52 -11.44 -6.90 -21.18
N ILE A 53 -11.55 -6.75 -22.49
CA ILE A 53 -10.79 -7.51 -23.48
C ILE A 53 -9.46 -6.80 -23.70
N THR A 54 -8.37 -7.44 -23.31
CA THR A 54 -7.06 -6.80 -23.22
C THR A 54 -5.95 -7.76 -23.69
N TYR A 55 -4.99 -7.24 -24.41
CA TYR A 55 -3.72 -7.92 -24.66
C TYR A 55 -2.70 -7.53 -23.60
N VAL A 56 -1.96 -8.48 -23.07
CA VAL A 56 -0.81 -8.28 -22.18
C VAL A 56 0.47 -8.77 -22.85
N ASN A 57 1.55 -8.00 -22.74
CA ASN A 57 2.79 -8.30 -23.45
C ASN A 57 3.63 -9.39 -22.79
N SER A 58 3.33 -9.72 -21.53
CA SER A 58 4.13 -10.69 -20.77
C SER A 58 3.37 -11.25 -19.56
N SER A 59 3.90 -12.32 -18.98
CA SER A 59 3.38 -12.90 -17.73
C SER A 59 3.51 -11.93 -16.55
N GLU A 60 4.56 -11.10 -16.54
CA GLU A 60 4.76 -10.08 -15.51
C GLU A 60 3.68 -9.00 -15.53
N GLU A 61 3.14 -8.66 -16.71
CA GLU A 61 2.01 -7.74 -16.81
C GLU A 61 0.72 -8.36 -16.27
N ALA A 62 0.47 -9.64 -16.58
CA ALA A 62 -0.66 -10.37 -16.05
C ALA A 62 -0.56 -10.53 -14.51
N GLU A 63 0.63 -10.83 -14.00
CA GLU A 63 0.91 -10.91 -12.55
C GLU A 63 0.71 -9.54 -11.88
N ALA A 64 1.19 -8.47 -12.50
CA ALA A 64 1.01 -7.10 -12.00
C ALA A 64 -0.47 -6.73 -11.86
N ARG A 65 -1.35 -7.34 -12.65
CA ARG A 65 -2.80 -7.16 -12.61
C ARG A 65 -3.54 -8.16 -11.73
N PHE A 66 -2.81 -9.04 -11.02
CA PHE A 66 -3.40 -10.17 -10.27
C PHE A 66 -4.25 -11.12 -11.13
N SER A 67 -3.94 -11.20 -12.41
CA SER A 67 -4.71 -11.95 -13.42
C SER A 67 -3.84 -12.96 -14.17
N LEU A 68 -2.72 -13.41 -13.58
CA LEU A 68 -1.91 -14.47 -14.17
C LEU A 68 -2.67 -15.80 -14.09
N PRO A 69 -2.83 -16.55 -15.21
CA PRO A 69 -3.46 -17.86 -15.19
C PRO A 69 -2.81 -18.79 -14.17
N THR A 70 -3.64 -19.34 -13.27
CA THR A 70 -3.21 -20.39 -12.32
C THR A 70 -3.27 -21.77 -12.94
N GLU A 71 -4.13 -21.93 -13.96
CA GLU A 71 -4.20 -23.12 -14.81
C GLU A 71 -4.07 -22.73 -16.27
N GLY A 72 -3.27 -23.48 -17.01
CA GLY A 72 -3.01 -23.21 -18.43
C GLY A 72 -1.94 -22.14 -18.67
N ARG A 73 -2.17 -21.25 -19.65
CA ARG A 73 -1.21 -20.22 -20.08
C ARG A 73 -1.92 -18.99 -20.64
N LEU A 74 -1.15 -17.95 -20.93
CA LEU A 74 -1.63 -16.80 -21.71
C LEU A 74 -1.89 -17.18 -23.17
N PRO A 75 -2.82 -16.49 -23.88
CA PRO A 75 -3.13 -16.74 -25.28
C PRO A 75 -1.96 -16.41 -26.22
N GLU A 76 -1.67 -17.30 -27.15
CA GLU A 76 -0.66 -17.11 -28.18
C GLU A 76 -1.28 -17.02 -29.58
N LYS A 77 -2.32 -17.82 -29.85
CA LYS A 77 -2.99 -17.87 -31.16
C LYS A 77 -4.24 -16.99 -31.18
N SER A 78 -4.63 -16.57 -32.38
CA SER A 78 -5.78 -15.65 -32.56
C SER A 78 -7.14 -16.20 -32.11
N ASN A 79 -7.28 -17.51 -31.96
CA ASN A 79 -8.50 -18.15 -31.47
C ASN A 79 -8.46 -18.54 -29.99
N GLU A 80 -7.49 -18.02 -29.22
CA GLU A 80 -7.28 -18.38 -27.82
C GLU A 80 -7.61 -17.22 -26.91
N ILE A 81 -8.20 -17.53 -25.74
CA ILE A 81 -8.37 -16.58 -24.63
C ILE A 81 -7.97 -17.18 -23.29
N ALA A 82 -7.71 -16.29 -22.32
CA ALA A 82 -7.62 -16.61 -20.91
C ALA A 82 -8.45 -15.59 -20.11
N THR A 83 -9.19 -16.08 -19.10
CA THR A 83 -10.06 -15.22 -18.28
C THR A 83 -10.23 -15.80 -16.88
N ASP A 84 -10.90 -15.07 -16.00
CA ASP A 84 -11.19 -15.53 -14.65
C ASP A 84 -12.46 -16.39 -14.54
N THR A 85 -12.60 -17.06 -13.41
CA THR A 85 -13.76 -17.93 -13.13
C THR A 85 -15.07 -17.17 -13.05
N ILE A 86 -15.08 -15.86 -12.73
CA ILE A 86 -16.31 -15.06 -12.67
C ILE A 86 -16.90 -14.90 -14.08
N VAL A 87 -16.07 -14.57 -15.06
CA VAL A 87 -16.51 -14.47 -16.47
C VAL A 87 -17.03 -15.82 -16.94
N LEU A 88 -16.32 -16.91 -16.66
CA LEU A 88 -16.73 -18.25 -17.07
C LEU A 88 -18.06 -18.65 -16.45
N ASP A 89 -18.24 -18.42 -15.14
CA ASP A 89 -19.48 -18.73 -14.42
C ASP A 89 -20.68 -17.92 -14.96
N LEU A 90 -20.49 -16.64 -15.23
CA LEU A 90 -21.52 -15.77 -15.79
C LEU A 90 -21.94 -16.24 -17.19
N LEU A 91 -20.99 -16.64 -18.04
CA LEU A 91 -21.24 -17.16 -19.37
C LEU A 91 -21.74 -18.63 -19.37
N GLY A 92 -21.78 -19.28 -18.21
CA GLY A 92 -22.19 -20.68 -18.10
C GLY A 92 -21.19 -21.67 -18.71
N VAL A 93 -19.92 -21.27 -18.83
CA VAL A 93 -18.83 -22.09 -19.40
C VAL A 93 -18.06 -22.76 -18.26
N PRO A 94 -17.84 -24.10 -18.30
CA PRO A 94 -17.04 -24.76 -17.28
C PRO A 94 -15.60 -24.26 -17.25
N ALA A 95 -15.01 -24.06 -16.07
CA ALA A 95 -13.60 -23.71 -15.91
C ALA A 95 -12.69 -24.92 -16.26
N ARG A 96 -12.58 -25.23 -17.52
CA ARG A 96 -11.79 -26.33 -18.08
C ARG A 96 -11.09 -25.91 -19.35
N LEU A 97 -9.80 -26.18 -19.46
CA LEU A 97 -9.01 -25.86 -20.65
C LEU A 97 -9.57 -26.58 -21.89
N GLY A 98 -9.64 -25.84 -23.00
CA GLY A 98 -10.15 -26.35 -24.27
C GLY A 98 -11.63 -26.10 -24.51
N GLU A 99 -12.38 -25.57 -23.54
CA GLU A 99 -13.77 -25.16 -23.73
C GLU A 99 -13.87 -23.97 -24.69
N ASN A 100 -15.02 -23.87 -25.40
CA ASN A 100 -15.30 -22.74 -26.25
C ASN A 100 -16.02 -21.64 -25.50
N VAL A 101 -15.55 -20.42 -25.65
CA VAL A 101 -16.13 -19.22 -25.04
C VAL A 101 -16.52 -18.23 -26.13
N GLU A 102 -17.77 -17.85 -26.20
CA GLU A 102 -18.27 -16.85 -27.11
C GLU A 102 -18.25 -15.48 -26.46
N ILE A 103 -17.57 -14.52 -27.09
CA ILE A 103 -17.46 -13.13 -26.61
C ILE A 103 -18.06 -12.18 -27.63
N ILE A 104 -18.97 -11.34 -27.17
CA ILE A 104 -19.59 -10.26 -27.94
C ILE A 104 -18.98 -8.95 -27.49
N TYR A 105 -18.52 -8.11 -28.40
CA TYR A 105 -17.95 -6.80 -28.09
C TYR A 105 -18.11 -5.84 -29.27
N SER A 106 -17.92 -4.54 -29.02
CA SER A 106 -17.97 -3.51 -30.07
C SER A 106 -16.68 -2.72 -30.18
N ILE A 107 -16.28 -2.42 -31.41
CA ILE A 107 -15.23 -1.45 -31.71
C ILE A 107 -15.83 -0.35 -32.56
N GLY A 108 -16.00 0.85 -32.02
CA GLY A 108 -16.80 1.90 -32.64
C GLY A 108 -18.25 1.44 -32.82
N ASP A 109 -18.78 1.54 -34.07
CA ASP A 109 -20.14 1.11 -34.37
C ASP A 109 -20.25 -0.38 -34.79
N ASN A 110 -19.14 -1.11 -34.85
CA ASN A 110 -19.11 -2.49 -35.32
C ASN A 110 -19.18 -3.49 -34.17
N ILE A 111 -20.21 -4.32 -34.19
CA ILE A 111 -20.38 -5.43 -33.21
C ILE A 111 -19.67 -6.66 -33.77
N HIS A 112 -18.88 -7.29 -32.93
CA HIS A 112 -18.15 -8.53 -33.20
C HIS A 112 -18.69 -9.64 -32.28
N THR A 113 -18.79 -10.84 -32.80
CA THR A 113 -19.13 -12.05 -32.06
C THR A 113 -18.15 -13.13 -32.47
N ASP A 114 -17.23 -13.45 -31.55
CA ASP A 114 -16.17 -14.40 -31.84
C ASP A 114 -16.11 -15.49 -30.79
N THR A 115 -15.79 -16.71 -31.26
CA THR A 115 -15.66 -17.89 -30.40
C THR A 115 -14.19 -18.22 -30.24
N PHE A 116 -13.77 -18.34 -29.00
CA PHE A 116 -12.39 -18.62 -28.61
C PHE A 116 -12.27 -19.96 -27.87
N THR A 117 -11.07 -20.52 -27.90
CA THR A 117 -10.70 -21.67 -27.06
C THR A 117 -10.07 -21.16 -25.76
N LEU A 118 -10.57 -21.59 -24.62
CA LEU A 118 -10.02 -21.28 -23.30
C LEU A 118 -8.69 -21.99 -23.09
N VAL A 119 -7.58 -21.24 -22.99
CA VAL A 119 -6.23 -21.80 -22.81
C VAL A 119 -5.61 -21.49 -21.44
N GLY A 120 -6.27 -20.67 -20.65
CA GLY A 120 -5.86 -20.37 -19.28
C GLY A 120 -6.97 -19.73 -18.49
N PHE A 121 -6.98 -19.97 -17.18
CA PHE A 121 -7.90 -19.30 -16.28
C PHE A 121 -7.30 -19.16 -14.86
N TRP A 122 -7.88 -18.25 -14.08
CA TRP A 122 -7.53 -18.01 -12.68
C TRP A 122 -8.79 -17.77 -11.86
N GLU A 123 -8.67 -17.87 -10.54
CA GLU A 123 -9.77 -17.57 -9.64
C GLU A 123 -10.07 -16.06 -9.66
N GLY A 124 -11.32 -15.71 -9.97
CA GLY A 124 -11.76 -14.32 -10.04
C GLY A 124 -11.87 -13.68 -8.65
N ASP A 125 -11.50 -12.42 -8.55
CA ASP A 125 -11.66 -11.63 -7.34
C ASP A 125 -13.00 -10.89 -7.37
N SER A 126 -13.94 -11.29 -6.50
CA SER A 126 -15.26 -10.66 -6.40
C SER A 126 -15.24 -9.21 -5.95
N VAL A 127 -14.12 -8.73 -5.41
CA VAL A 127 -13.90 -7.34 -5.00
C VAL A 127 -13.39 -6.49 -6.16
N ALA A 128 -12.78 -7.11 -7.16
CA ALA A 128 -12.34 -6.40 -8.35
C ALA A 128 -13.54 -5.83 -9.11
N PRO A 129 -13.54 -4.53 -9.45
CA PRO A 129 -14.66 -3.91 -10.16
C PRO A 129 -14.80 -4.40 -11.60
N THR A 130 -13.80 -5.08 -12.14
CA THR A 130 -13.69 -5.44 -13.55
C THR A 130 -12.91 -6.73 -13.71
N SER A 131 -13.41 -7.67 -14.48
CA SER A 131 -12.70 -8.86 -14.92
C SER A 131 -11.82 -8.59 -16.13
N GLN A 132 -10.83 -9.49 -16.36
CA GLN A 132 -9.94 -9.41 -17.52
C GLN A 132 -10.18 -10.60 -18.45
N ILE A 133 -10.29 -10.33 -19.75
CA ILE A 133 -10.30 -11.32 -20.81
C ILE A 133 -9.05 -11.09 -21.65
N PHE A 134 -8.07 -11.94 -21.51
CA PHE A 134 -6.82 -11.81 -22.28
C PHE A 134 -6.94 -12.46 -23.65
N ILE A 135 -6.44 -11.73 -24.65
CA ILE A 135 -6.37 -12.13 -26.06
C ILE A 135 -4.92 -12.17 -26.53
N SER A 136 -4.67 -12.84 -27.66
CA SER A 136 -3.36 -12.86 -28.29
C SER A 136 -3.08 -11.55 -29.04
N LYS A 137 -1.80 -11.26 -29.30
CA LYS A 137 -1.37 -10.13 -30.11
C LYS A 137 -1.87 -10.21 -31.55
N ASP A 138 -1.91 -11.42 -32.09
CA ASP A 138 -2.37 -11.67 -33.47
C ASP A 138 -3.85 -11.34 -33.61
N TYR A 139 -4.67 -11.75 -32.63
CA TYR A 139 -6.09 -11.41 -32.62
C TYR A 139 -6.30 -9.90 -32.47
N LEU A 140 -5.62 -9.25 -31.52
CA LEU A 140 -5.68 -7.80 -31.35
C LEU A 140 -5.41 -7.06 -32.65
N ASN A 141 -4.34 -7.43 -33.38
CA ASN A 141 -3.99 -6.81 -34.64
C ASN A 141 -5.07 -7.02 -35.73
N GLN A 142 -5.64 -8.23 -35.80
CA GLN A 142 -6.72 -8.54 -36.74
C GLN A 142 -7.99 -7.72 -36.44
N ALA A 143 -8.40 -7.61 -35.17
CA ALA A 143 -9.55 -6.87 -34.74
C ALA A 143 -9.42 -5.36 -35.01
N LEU A 144 -8.26 -4.77 -34.75
CA LEU A 144 -7.99 -3.35 -35.01
C LEU A 144 -7.94 -3.01 -36.50
N ILE A 145 -7.42 -3.90 -37.36
CA ILE A 145 -7.42 -3.71 -38.82
C ILE A 145 -8.86 -3.83 -39.39
N GLY A 146 -9.65 -4.79 -38.87
CA GLY A 146 -11.00 -5.09 -39.34
C GLY A 146 -12.02 -4.00 -38.98
N SER A 147 -11.79 -3.22 -37.93
CA SER A 147 -12.76 -2.22 -37.45
C SER A 147 -12.76 -0.90 -38.22
N GLY A 148 -11.77 -0.63 -39.08
CA GLY A 148 -11.73 0.56 -39.98
C GLY A 148 -11.75 1.92 -39.28
N GLY A 149 -11.72 1.97 -37.96
CA GLY A 149 -11.76 3.21 -37.18
C GLY A 149 -11.26 2.96 -35.76
N TYR A 150 -10.52 3.91 -35.22
CA TYR A 150 -10.05 3.85 -33.86
C TYR A 150 -11.17 4.37 -32.94
N ASP A 151 -11.56 3.55 -31.98
CA ASP A 151 -12.15 4.06 -30.75
C ASP A 151 -11.02 4.85 -30.01
N GLU A 152 -11.38 5.92 -29.30
CA GLU A 152 -10.40 6.80 -28.64
C GLU A 152 -9.43 6.05 -27.73
N ASN A 153 -9.78 4.85 -27.25
CA ASN A 153 -9.02 4.05 -26.31
C ASN A 153 -8.49 2.73 -26.86
N ALA A 154 -9.07 2.18 -27.93
CA ALA A 154 -8.66 0.90 -28.51
C ALA A 154 -7.28 1.00 -29.17
N GLY A 155 -6.44 -0.02 -28.96
CA GLY A 155 -5.12 -0.13 -29.58
C GLY A 155 -4.01 0.71 -28.97
N LYS A 156 -4.29 1.50 -27.92
CA LYS A 156 -3.27 2.29 -27.23
C LYS A 156 -2.62 1.50 -26.09
N ILE A 157 -1.34 1.75 -25.88
CA ILE A 157 -0.54 1.10 -24.82
C ILE A 157 -0.78 1.78 -23.48
N ASN A 158 -1.06 0.96 -22.48
CA ASN A 158 -0.96 1.33 -21.07
C ASN A 158 0.27 0.63 -20.50
N ALA A 159 1.30 1.39 -20.13
CA ALA A 159 2.57 0.85 -19.65
C ALA A 159 2.66 0.93 -18.13
N ASP A 160 2.68 -0.22 -17.49
CA ASP A 160 2.80 -0.39 -16.05
C ASP A 160 4.26 -0.38 -15.64
N VAL A 161 4.62 0.45 -14.66
CA VAL A 161 6.01 0.66 -14.26
C VAL A 161 6.26 0.34 -12.80
N PHE A 162 7.43 -0.24 -12.55
CA PHE A 162 7.98 -0.50 -11.23
C PHE A 162 9.30 0.25 -11.04
N PHE A 163 9.42 0.96 -9.95
CA PHE A 163 10.66 1.61 -9.51
C PHE A 163 11.38 0.76 -8.46
N LYS A 164 12.63 1.09 -8.13
CA LYS A 164 13.39 0.38 -7.08
C LYS A 164 12.76 0.49 -5.69
N ASN A 165 11.97 1.52 -5.43
CA ASN A 165 11.16 1.69 -4.23
C ASN A 165 9.92 2.53 -4.54
N SER A 166 8.91 2.48 -3.66
CA SER A 166 7.61 3.13 -3.81
C SER A 166 7.55 4.57 -3.24
N ILE A 167 8.67 5.18 -2.84
CA ILE A 167 8.68 6.53 -2.28
C ILE A 167 8.67 7.57 -3.40
N GLY A 168 7.72 8.51 -3.38
CA GLY A 168 7.66 9.63 -4.33
C GLY A 168 7.41 9.20 -5.79
N ILE A 169 6.53 8.23 -6.01
CA ILE A 169 6.24 7.65 -7.34
C ILE A 169 5.87 8.73 -8.35
N LYS A 170 4.96 9.64 -7.99
CA LYS A 170 4.52 10.74 -8.87
C LYS A 170 5.70 11.58 -9.38
N SER A 171 6.61 11.95 -8.48
CA SER A 171 7.83 12.69 -8.84
C SER A 171 8.77 11.88 -9.73
N LYS A 172 8.87 10.55 -9.51
CA LYS A 172 9.68 9.68 -10.35
C LYS A 172 9.10 9.52 -11.74
N MET A 173 7.79 9.33 -11.85
CA MET A 173 7.11 9.23 -13.15
C MET A 173 7.30 10.53 -13.95
N GLN A 174 7.10 11.70 -13.33
CA GLN A 174 7.34 12.97 -13.99
C GLN A 174 8.80 13.11 -14.45
N LYS A 175 9.79 12.76 -13.61
CA LYS A 175 11.20 12.81 -13.97
C LYS A 175 11.57 11.89 -15.12
N VAL A 176 10.92 10.73 -15.23
CA VAL A 176 11.10 9.85 -16.39
C VAL A 176 10.63 10.53 -17.66
N LEU A 177 9.46 11.19 -17.64
CA LEU A 177 8.95 11.95 -18.79
C LEU A 177 9.87 13.11 -19.15
N ASP A 178 10.30 13.90 -18.17
CA ASP A 178 11.22 15.02 -18.37
C ASP A 178 12.56 14.57 -19.00
N GLU A 179 13.12 13.44 -18.55
CA GLU A 179 14.34 12.84 -19.11
C GLU A 179 14.17 12.25 -20.51
N CYS A 180 12.95 11.81 -20.85
CA CYS A 180 12.57 11.35 -22.18
C CYS A 180 12.19 12.49 -23.13
N GLY A 181 12.17 13.75 -22.67
CA GLY A 181 11.86 14.91 -23.47
C GLY A 181 10.37 15.22 -23.62
N TYR A 182 9.52 14.62 -22.80
CA TYR A 182 8.07 14.86 -22.81
C TYR A 182 7.64 15.91 -21.80
N GLY A 183 6.74 16.81 -22.23
CA GLY A 183 6.14 17.85 -21.40
C GLY A 183 5.18 17.31 -20.34
N LYS A 184 4.83 18.15 -19.34
CA LYS A 184 4.00 17.74 -18.19
C LYS A 184 2.62 17.16 -18.57
N ASP A 185 2.03 17.62 -19.66
CA ASP A 185 0.66 17.27 -20.08
C ASP A 185 0.65 16.45 -21.38
N GLU A 186 1.82 16.01 -21.85
CA GLU A 186 1.93 15.29 -23.11
C GLU A 186 1.61 13.79 -22.99
N ILE A 187 1.87 13.23 -21.81
CA ILE A 187 1.57 11.84 -21.49
C ILE A 187 0.86 11.80 -20.13
N GLU A 188 -0.37 11.33 -20.15
CA GLU A 188 -1.12 11.09 -18.91
C GLU A 188 -0.55 9.90 -18.16
N PHE A 189 -0.42 10.00 -16.85
CA PHE A 189 -0.06 8.88 -16.02
C PHE A 189 -0.89 8.81 -14.73
N GLY A 190 -1.15 7.59 -14.29
CA GLY A 190 -1.77 7.28 -13.01
C GLY A 190 -0.72 6.76 -12.03
N VAL A 191 -0.88 7.09 -10.76
CA VAL A 191 -0.09 6.51 -9.67
C VAL A 191 -1.00 5.55 -8.91
N ASN A 192 -0.48 4.37 -8.59
CA ASN A 192 -1.24 3.41 -7.82
C ASN A 192 -1.40 3.90 -6.38
N GLN A 193 -2.64 4.14 -5.98
CA GLN A 193 -3.00 4.70 -4.68
C GLN A 193 -2.57 3.80 -3.50
N ALA A 194 -2.40 2.50 -3.71
CA ALA A 194 -1.89 1.59 -2.70
C ALA A 194 -0.45 1.95 -2.24
N TYR A 195 0.34 2.56 -3.12
CA TYR A 195 1.72 2.98 -2.83
C TYR A 195 1.86 4.48 -2.56
N VAL A 196 0.91 5.28 -2.96
CA VAL A 196 0.83 6.67 -2.52
C VAL A 196 0.41 6.59 -1.06
N GLY A 197 1.41 6.45 -0.20
CA GLY A 197 1.15 6.54 1.24
C GLY A 197 0.29 7.79 1.43
N ASN A 198 -0.75 7.67 2.20
CA ASN A 198 -1.80 8.65 2.41
C ASN A 198 -1.35 10.10 2.67
N PHE A 199 -0.05 10.37 2.69
CA PHE A 199 0.53 11.69 2.90
C PHE A 199 0.34 12.67 1.73
N GLU A 200 0.23 12.21 0.48
CA GLU A 200 -0.05 13.09 -0.68
C GLU A 200 -1.55 13.29 -0.94
N SER A 201 -2.40 12.39 -0.46
CA SER A 201 -3.86 12.45 -0.58
C SER A 201 -4.57 12.94 0.69
N PHE A 202 -3.86 13.09 1.82
CA PHE A 202 -4.41 13.70 3.00
C PHE A 202 -4.66 15.19 2.76
N ASP A 203 -5.92 15.58 2.72
CA ASP A 203 -6.30 16.97 2.93
C ASP A 203 -5.57 17.48 4.20
N VAL A 204 -5.03 18.68 4.12
CA VAL A 204 -4.32 19.34 5.23
C VAL A 204 -5.10 19.24 6.55
N LYS A 205 -6.44 19.26 6.49
CA LYS A 205 -7.32 19.08 7.66
C LYS A 205 -7.16 17.71 8.31
N THR A 206 -7.15 16.64 7.51
CA THR A 206 -6.99 15.26 8.01
C THR A 206 -5.61 15.06 8.63
N MET A 207 -4.56 15.64 8.02
CA MET A 207 -3.21 15.63 8.57
C MET A 207 -3.12 16.37 9.92
N VAL A 208 -3.74 17.54 10.03
CA VAL A 208 -3.79 18.31 11.29
C VAL A 208 -4.52 17.51 12.38
N VAL A 209 -5.65 16.87 12.07
CA VAL A 209 -6.40 16.04 13.02
C VAL A 209 -5.57 14.84 13.48
N ALA A 210 -4.89 14.15 12.56
CA ALA A 210 -4.03 13.01 12.90
C ALA A 210 -2.86 13.41 13.80
N VAL A 211 -2.18 14.53 13.49
CA VAL A 211 -1.09 15.09 14.31
C VAL A 211 -1.61 15.53 15.68
N ALA A 212 -2.77 16.18 15.75
CA ALA A 212 -3.39 16.58 17.00
C ALA A 212 -3.78 15.38 17.88
N ALA A 213 -4.33 14.32 17.29
CA ALA A 213 -4.64 13.08 17.99
C ALA A 213 -3.37 12.39 18.54
N MET A 214 -2.32 12.31 17.73
CA MET A 214 -1.01 11.77 18.15
C MET A 214 -0.43 12.59 19.31
N PHE A 215 -0.50 13.91 19.24
CA PHE A 215 -0.05 14.81 20.31
C PHE A 215 -0.86 14.62 21.60
N LEU A 216 -2.18 14.44 21.50
CA LEU A 216 -3.05 14.16 22.65
C LEU A 216 -2.68 12.85 23.33
N ILE A 217 -2.48 11.78 22.58
CA ILE A 217 -2.05 10.46 23.10
C ILE A 217 -0.69 10.59 23.81
N MET A 218 0.26 11.31 23.18
CA MET A 218 1.57 11.59 23.78
C MET A 218 1.44 12.36 25.09
N LEU A 219 0.55 13.38 25.15
CA LEU A 219 0.31 14.17 26.34
C LEU A 219 -0.29 13.32 27.47
N CYS A 220 -1.26 12.47 27.18
CA CYS A 220 -1.85 11.55 28.15
C CYS A 220 -0.78 10.59 28.72
N GLY A 221 0.04 9.99 27.85
CA GLY A 221 1.17 9.13 28.25
C GLY A 221 2.19 9.87 29.11
N TYR A 222 2.56 11.10 28.69
CA TYR A 222 3.46 11.96 29.46
C TYR A 222 2.93 12.24 30.86
N LEU A 223 1.66 12.63 30.98
CA LEU A 223 1.05 12.95 32.28
C LEU A 223 0.99 11.73 33.20
N MET A 224 0.61 10.57 32.66
CA MET A 224 0.53 9.32 33.42
C MET A 224 1.92 8.90 33.94
N ILE A 225 2.92 8.84 33.05
CA ILE A 225 4.29 8.47 33.41
C ILE A 225 4.87 9.48 34.40
N SER A 226 4.70 10.79 34.17
CA SER A 226 5.19 11.86 35.05
C SER A 226 4.61 11.74 36.45
N ASN A 227 3.31 11.39 36.55
CA ASN A 227 2.63 11.24 37.84
C ASN A 227 3.14 10.03 38.62
N VAL A 228 3.33 8.88 37.94
CA VAL A 228 3.88 7.66 38.56
C VAL A 228 5.30 7.91 39.06
N PHE A 229 6.16 8.52 38.24
CA PHE A 229 7.53 8.88 38.66
C PHE A 229 7.54 9.89 39.81
N TYR A 230 6.63 10.87 39.80
CA TYR A 230 6.53 11.84 40.88
C TYR A 230 6.19 11.16 42.22
N ILE A 231 5.19 10.27 42.23
CA ILE A 231 4.77 9.53 43.42
C ILE A 231 5.90 8.61 43.91
N SER A 232 6.53 7.86 43.01
CA SER A 232 7.63 6.95 43.34
C SER A 232 8.79 7.72 43.98
N ILE A 233 9.25 8.80 43.35
CA ILE A 233 10.36 9.60 43.84
C ILE A 233 10.02 10.28 45.15
N THR A 234 8.78 10.72 45.37
CA THR A 234 8.36 11.32 46.63
C THR A 234 8.39 10.31 47.78
N LYS A 235 8.03 9.05 47.53
CA LYS A 235 8.18 7.97 48.53
C LYS A 235 9.63 7.69 48.89
N ASP A 236 10.54 7.82 47.93
CA ASP A 236 11.96 7.51 48.10
C ASP A 236 12.82 8.72 48.50
N ILE A 237 12.20 9.86 48.82
CA ILE A 237 12.92 11.11 49.20
C ILE A 237 13.91 10.86 50.34
N ARG A 238 13.50 10.12 51.40
CA ARG A 238 14.37 9.79 52.51
C ARG A 238 15.62 8.99 52.07
N TYR A 239 15.42 8.03 51.17
CA TYR A 239 16.52 7.23 50.63
C TYR A 239 17.51 8.09 49.83
N TYR A 240 17.06 9.01 49.00
CA TYR A 240 17.92 9.92 48.27
C TYR A 240 18.61 10.94 49.16
N GLY A 241 17.95 11.36 50.25
CA GLY A 241 18.57 12.22 51.29
C GLY A 241 19.69 11.52 52.06
N LEU A 242 19.50 10.25 52.45
CA LEU A 242 20.52 9.44 53.07
C LEU A 242 21.71 9.22 52.09
N LEU A 243 21.47 8.92 50.83
CA LEU A 243 22.53 8.82 49.84
C LEU A 243 23.37 10.10 49.74
N LYS A 244 22.74 11.25 49.82
CA LYS A 244 23.42 12.55 49.82
C LYS A 244 24.22 12.79 51.08
N SER A 245 23.77 12.35 52.27
CA SER A 245 24.50 12.53 53.52
C SER A 245 25.80 11.72 53.54
N ILE A 246 25.88 10.62 52.81
CA ILE A 246 27.11 9.82 52.63
C ILE A 246 27.96 10.28 51.41
N GLY A 247 27.62 11.45 50.79
CA GLY A 247 28.45 12.07 49.77
C GLY A 247 28.05 11.82 48.32
N THR A 248 26.88 11.21 48.04
CA THR A 248 26.42 10.99 46.68
C THR A 248 26.09 12.34 45.98
N THR A 249 26.63 12.52 44.78
CA THR A 249 26.39 13.75 43.99
C THR A 249 25.03 13.75 43.32
N SER A 250 24.51 14.97 43.02
CA SER A 250 23.25 15.10 42.29
C SER A 250 23.27 14.46 40.90
N LYS A 251 24.44 14.31 40.25
CA LYS A 251 24.60 13.61 38.98
C LYS A 251 24.40 12.11 39.12
N GLN A 252 24.94 11.52 40.20
CA GLN A 252 24.78 10.09 40.50
C GLN A 252 23.33 9.74 40.82
N ILE A 253 22.60 10.57 41.59
CA ILE A 253 21.18 10.37 41.88
C ILE A 253 20.35 10.43 40.55
N LYS A 254 20.66 11.37 39.68
CA LYS A 254 20.01 11.41 38.33
C LYS A 254 20.27 10.16 37.53
N SER A 255 21.53 9.66 37.53
CA SER A 255 21.90 8.43 36.83
C SER A 255 21.13 7.23 37.36
N ILE A 256 20.99 7.09 38.68
CA ILE A 256 20.18 6.03 39.29
C ILE A 256 18.73 6.05 38.78
N ILE A 257 18.10 7.23 38.84
CA ILE A 257 16.69 7.36 38.39
C ILE A 257 16.55 7.10 36.90
N HIS A 258 17.48 7.55 36.06
CA HIS A 258 17.47 7.25 34.63
C HIS A 258 17.68 5.74 34.35
N SER A 259 18.55 5.08 35.11
CA SER A 259 18.73 3.61 35.02
C SER A 259 17.43 2.88 35.36
N TYR A 260 16.68 3.31 36.38
CA TYR A 260 15.35 2.78 36.66
C TYR A 260 14.39 2.95 35.47
N GLY A 261 14.37 4.13 34.88
CA GLY A 261 13.59 4.39 33.67
C GLY A 261 13.99 3.48 32.50
N ALA A 262 15.28 3.26 32.30
CA ALA A 262 15.82 2.37 31.28
C ALA A 262 15.40 0.90 31.49
N TYR A 263 15.46 0.39 32.74
CA TYR A 263 15.00 -0.96 33.07
C TYR A 263 13.51 -1.15 32.82
N ILE A 264 12.67 -0.15 33.17
CA ILE A 264 11.24 -0.18 32.91
C ILE A 264 10.98 -0.20 31.38
N CYS A 265 11.73 0.60 30.60
CA CYS A 265 11.63 0.58 29.16
C CYS A 265 12.06 -0.76 28.54
N LEU A 266 13.12 -1.38 29.07
CA LEU A 266 13.64 -2.65 28.55
C LEU A 266 12.59 -3.78 28.60
N ILE A 267 11.72 -3.76 29.60
CA ILE A 267 10.66 -4.75 29.79
C ILE A 267 9.33 -4.22 29.21
N GLY A 268 8.99 -2.98 29.51
CA GLY A 268 7.69 -2.41 29.18
C GLY A 268 7.49 -2.16 27.68
N VAL A 269 8.55 -1.74 26.96
CA VAL A 269 8.44 -1.47 25.52
C VAL A 269 8.19 -2.75 24.72
N PRO A 270 8.94 -3.85 24.87
CA PRO A 270 8.63 -5.09 24.17
C PRO A 270 7.23 -5.64 24.49
N LEU A 271 6.84 -5.65 25.77
CA LEU A 271 5.51 -6.09 26.17
C LEU A 271 4.40 -5.21 25.57
N GLY A 272 4.59 -3.88 25.56
CA GLY A 272 3.66 -2.93 24.96
C GLY A 272 3.54 -3.12 23.44
N LEU A 273 4.64 -3.38 22.74
CA LEU A 273 4.62 -3.63 21.30
C LEU A 273 3.91 -4.95 20.95
N ILE A 274 4.16 -6.01 21.71
CA ILE A 274 3.49 -7.30 21.52
C ILE A 274 1.99 -7.16 21.78
N ALA A 275 1.59 -6.55 22.88
CA ALA A 275 0.19 -6.32 23.22
C ALA A 275 -0.50 -5.41 22.18
N GLY A 276 0.15 -4.33 21.75
CA GLY A 276 -0.35 -3.44 20.71
C GLY A 276 -0.56 -4.14 19.38
N TYR A 277 0.38 -5.00 18.99
CA TYR A 277 0.25 -5.80 17.76
C TYR A 277 -0.91 -6.82 17.86
N ALA A 278 -1.06 -7.48 19.00
CA ALA A 278 -2.15 -8.43 19.22
C ALA A 278 -3.53 -7.75 19.17
N VAL A 279 -3.63 -6.57 19.83
CA VAL A 279 -4.87 -5.77 19.80
C VAL A 279 -5.16 -5.26 18.39
N SER A 280 -4.15 -4.82 17.63
CA SER A 280 -4.36 -4.33 16.28
C SER A 280 -4.90 -5.43 15.34
N LYS A 281 -4.39 -6.66 15.45
CA LYS A 281 -4.90 -7.81 14.67
C LYS A 281 -6.37 -8.15 14.97
N GLY A 282 -6.84 -7.92 16.17
CA GLY A 282 -8.24 -8.17 16.53
C GLY A 282 -9.16 -7.01 16.20
N LEU A 283 -8.71 -5.77 16.44
CA LEU A 283 -9.54 -4.58 16.41
C LEU A 283 -9.65 -3.97 15.02
N ILE A 284 -8.58 -3.98 14.23
CA ILE A 284 -8.58 -3.37 12.89
C ILE A 284 -9.52 -4.10 11.93
N PRO A 285 -9.52 -5.44 11.79
CA PRO A 285 -10.47 -6.12 10.93
C PRO A 285 -11.92 -5.86 11.33
N SER A 286 -12.21 -5.82 12.65
CA SER A 286 -13.57 -5.54 13.14
C SER A 286 -14.03 -4.12 12.79
N LEU A 287 -13.15 -3.13 12.85
CA LEU A 287 -13.45 -1.75 12.45
C LEU A 287 -13.61 -1.62 10.94
N LEU A 288 -12.78 -2.29 10.14
CA LEU A 288 -12.87 -2.30 8.68
C LEU A 288 -14.18 -2.93 8.20
N ASN A 289 -14.60 -4.04 8.80
CA ASN A 289 -15.89 -4.66 8.50
C ASN A 289 -17.08 -3.71 8.78
N ILE A 290 -17.02 -2.91 9.87
CA ILE A 290 -18.05 -1.91 10.17
C ILE A 290 -18.07 -0.78 9.13
N LEU A 291 -16.91 -0.45 8.56
CA LEU A 291 -16.75 0.62 7.56
C LEU A 291 -16.89 0.11 6.12
N SER A 292 -17.27 -1.16 5.92
CA SER A 292 -17.42 -1.82 4.59
C SER A 292 -16.12 -1.78 3.75
N PHE A 293 -14.97 -1.83 4.40
CA PHE A 293 -13.69 -2.05 3.74
C PHE A 293 -13.33 -3.53 3.82
N ASP A 294 -13.04 -4.15 2.68
CA ASP A 294 -12.61 -5.55 2.64
C ASP A 294 -11.23 -5.75 3.26
N SER A 295 -10.98 -6.99 3.68
CA SER A 295 -9.88 -7.44 4.53
C SER A 295 -8.51 -6.90 4.12
N PHE A 296 -7.90 -6.08 4.97
CA PHE A 296 -6.48 -5.75 4.91
C PHE A 296 -5.67 -6.73 5.76
N ASP A 297 -4.73 -7.41 5.15
CA ASP A 297 -3.70 -8.13 5.90
C ASP A 297 -2.76 -7.15 6.60
N ILE A 298 -2.73 -7.24 7.94
CA ILE A 298 -1.83 -6.43 8.75
C ILE A 298 -0.44 -7.05 8.67
N ALA A 299 0.34 -6.61 7.67
CA ALA A 299 1.72 -7.03 7.51
C ALA A 299 2.61 -6.51 8.67
N PHE A 300 3.48 -7.36 9.16
CA PHE A 300 4.50 -6.98 10.13
C PHE A 300 5.52 -6.05 9.47
N ASN A 301 5.54 -4.77 9.89
CA ASN A 301 6.51 -3.80 9.40
C ASN A 301 7.52 -3.44 10.51
N PRO A 302 8.78 -3.91 10.44
CA PRO A 302 9.80 -3.67 11.48
C PRO A 302 10.07 -2.19 11.73
N VAL A 303 9.94 -1.34 10.69
CA VAL A 303 10.21 0.10 10.80
C VAL A 303 9.22 0.78 11.75
N ILE A 304 7.94 0.40 11.68
CA ILE A 304 6.90 0.93 12.58
C ILE A 304 7.21 0.54 14.02
N PHE A 305 7.63 -0.71 14.26
CA PHE A 305 8.01 -1.17 15.59
C PHE A 305 9.20 -0.41 16.17
N ILE A 306 10.23 -0.16 15.36
CA ILE A 306 11.42 0.61 15.78
C ILE A 306 11.03 2.06 16.12
N ILE A 307 10.25 2.72 15.27
CA ILE A 307 9.80 4.10 15.49
C ILE A 307 8.95 4.17 16.77
N SER A 308 8.04 3.23 16.98
CA SER A 308 7.19 3.17 18.18
C SER A 308 8.04 2.92 19.45
N ALA A 309 9.05 2.05 19.39
CA ALA A 309 9.96 1.80 20.48
C ALA A 309 10.75 3.07 20.85
N VAL A 310 11.34 3.74 19.87
CA VAL A 310 12.09 5.00 20.06
C VAL A 310 11.18 6.07 20.68
N PHE A 311 9.96 6.22 20.16
CA PHE A 311 8.97 7.16 20.67
C PHE A 311 8.62 6.87 22.13
N ALA A 312 8.36 5.60 22.50
CA ALA A 312 8.05 5.20 23.86
C ALA A 312 9.20 5.50 24.83
N VAL A 313 10.45 5.15 24.46
CA VAL A 313 11.64 5.44 25.25
C VAL A 313 11.81 6.96 25.46
N MET A 314 11.72 7.74 24.40
CA MET A 314 11.81 9.22 24.49
C MET A 314 10.75 9.79 25.43
N THR A 315 9.51 9.30 25.35
CA THR A 315 8.40 9.76 26.21
C THR A 315 8.70 9.47 27.67
N VAL A 316 9.23 8.30 28.03
CA VAL A 316 9.60 7.95 29.42
C VAL A 316 10.70 8.88 29.95
N PHE A 317 11.77 9.11 29.17
CA PHE A 317 12.88 9.97 29.59
C PHE A 317 12.46 11.46 29.74
N ILE A 318 11.64 11.96 28.84
CA ILE A 318 11.10 13.33 28.90
C ILE A 318 10.21 13.46 30.13
N SER A 319 9.29 12.52 30.35
CA SER A 319 8.32 12.51 31.47
C SER A 319 9.02 12.43 32.82
N SER A 320 10.04 11.58 32.95
CA SER A 320 10.77 11.41 34.20
C SER A 320 11.73 12.56 34.53
N SER A 321 12.11 13.37 33.53
CA SER A 321 13.13 14.42 33.69
C SER A 321 12.79 15.46 34.77
N LYS A 322 11.52 15.88 34.89
CA LYS A 322 11.07 16.87 35.88
C LYS A 322 11.13 16.32 37.29
N ALA A 323 10.69 15.09 37.51
CA ALA A 323 10.74 14.39 38.78
C ALA A 323 12.20 14.11 39.19
N THR A 324 13.04 13.66 38.26
CA THR A 324 14.48 13.42 38.44
C THR A 324 15.22 14.69 38.86
N ARG A 325 14.92 15.85 38.25
CA ARG A 325 15.54 17.13 38.66
C ARG A 325 15.16 17.52 40.09
N ARG A 326 13.91 17.28 40.51
CA ARG A 326 13.48 17.54 41.89
C ARG A 326 14.23 16.65 42.89
N ALA A 327 14.23 15.33 42.67
CA ALA A 327 14.95 14.36 43.53
C ALA A 327 16.43 14.71 43.69
N SER A 328 17.09 15.11 42.62
CA SER A 328 18.53 15.43 42.67
C SER A 328 18.88 16.73 43.40
N LYS A 329 17.89 17.61 43.69
CA LYS A 329 18.07 18.89 44.36
C LYS A 329 17.71 18.86 45.85
N ILE A 330 17.12 17.79 46.34
CA ILE A 330 16.73 17.65 47.76
C ILE A 330 17.96 17.75 48.66
N SER A 331 17.87 18.56 49.73
CA SER A 331 18.92 18.66 50.74
C SER A 331 18.80 17.51 51.75
N PRO A 332 19.92 17.05 52.37
CA PRO A 332 19.88 16.04 53.43
C PRO A 332 18.99 16.42 54.61
N ILE A 333 18.95 17.73 54.94
CA ILE A 333 18.17 18.27 56.08
C ILE A 333 16.65 18.24 55.76
N GLU A 334 16.27 18.48 54.54
CA GLU A 334 14.87 18.43 54.08
C GLU A 334 14.34 16.99 54.05
N ALA A 335 15.18 16.00 53.71
CA ALA A 335 14.81 14.60 53.65
C ALA A 335 14.54 13.97 55.07
N VAL A 336 15.07 14.55 56.15
CA VAL A 336 14.86 14.08 57.50
C VAL A 336 13.61 14.70 58.12
N LYS A 337 13.11 15.82 57.60
CA LYS A 337 11.92 16.51 58.11
C LYS A 337 10.57 15.99 57.56
N ILE A 338 10.62 15.14 56.54
CA ILE A 338 9.49 14.47 55.92
C ILE A 338 9.43 13.02 56.40
#